data_1ac17eb50d28677f99e9c82566172040
#
_entry.id   1ac17eb50d28677f99e9c82566172040
#
_cell.length_a   1.000
_cell.length_b   1.000
_cell.length_c   1.000
_cell.angle_alpha   90.00
_cell.angle_beta   90.00
_cell.angle_gamma   90.00
#
_symmetry.space_group_name_H-M   'P 1'
#
loop_
_entity.id
_entity.type
_entity.pdbx_description
1 polymer ?
#
loop_
_entity_poly.entity_id
_entity_poly.type
_entity_poly.pdbx_seq_one_letter_code
_entity_poly.pdbx_strand_id
1 'polypeptide(L)'
;MTHDIIIVGAGGFGREAAWTLERINEVTPTWRIIGFADDAPALASGSIEGYPLLGTPEKASCDHPGAAVFVAVGDNATREKVYRRLRGHDFPVVIDPSAEVAPTVEMRHGTFVGPRAVISVGAELGKFVIVNARAGVGHDSKLGDFSQVCPGATLSGHTIVGEHAYLASNACTVPGVRIGARAKISAGLPVYANVGDGETLSPFGVFRN
;
A
#
# COMPACT_ATOMS: atom_id res chain seq x y z
N MET A 1 -1.99 -8.86 24.46
CA MET A 1 -2.02 -7.38 24.59
C MET A 1 -2.17 -6.82 23.20
N THR A 2 -3.00 -5.81 23.00
CA THR A 2 -3.12 -5.10 21.71
C THR A 2 -2.06 -4.01 21.61
N HIS A 3 -1.59 -3.74 20.41
CA HIS A 3 -0.63 -2.68 20.11
C HIS A 3 -1.36 -1.43 19.59
N ASP A 4 -0.95 -0.27 20.05
CA ASP A 4 -1.51 0.99 19.57
C ASP A 4 -1.06 1.27 18.14
N ILE A 5 -1.98 1.77 17.29
CA ILE A 5 -1.68 2.14 15.92
C ILE A 5 -2.38 3.44 15.55
N ILE A 6 -1.64 4.33 14.90
CA ILE A 6 -2.14 5.57 14.28
C ILE A 6 -2.22 5.34 12.77
N ILE A 7 -3.33 5.75 12.17
CA ILE A 7 -3.49 5.71 10.71
C ILE A 7 -3.20 7.12 10.17
N VAL A 8 -2.17 7.24 9.34
CA VAL A 8 -1.82 8.50 8.70
C VAL A 8 -2.40 8.57 7.30
N GLY A 9 -3.27 9.54 7.09
CA GLY A 9 -4.14 9.69 5.93
C GLY A 9 -5.59 9.35 6.29
N ALA A 10 -6.47 10.36 6.24
CA ALA A 10 -7.86 10.25 6.63
C ALA A 10 -8.84 10.19 5.42
N GLY A 11 -8.31 9.96 4.23
CA GLY A 11 -9.05 9.76 2.99
C GLY A 11 -9.62 8.35 2.84
N GLY A 12 -10.08 8.00 1.63
CA GLY A 12 -10.68 6.70 1.32
C GLY A 12 -9.79 5.53 1.71
N PHE A 13 -8.50 5.55 1.35
CA PHE A 13 -7.58 4.48 1.69
C PHE A 13 -7.31 4.37 3.20
N GLY A 14 -7.32 5.49 3.94
CA GLY A 14 -7.24 5.46 5.41
C GLY A 14 -8.41 4.72 6.05
N ARG A 15 -9.63 4.97 5.55
CA ARG A 15 -10.85 4.27 6.01
C ARG A 15 -10.82 2.78 5.67
N GLU A 16 -10.32 2.41 4.48
CA GLU A 16 -10.11 1.01 4.11
C GLU A 16 -9.05 0.33 5.01
N ALA A 17 -8.00 1.04 5.38
CA ALA A 17 -6.99 0.54 6.30
C ALA A 17 -7.56 0.31 7.71
N ALA A 18 -8.37 1.26 8.23
CA ALA A 18 -9.07 1.08 9.50
C ALA A 18 -9.95 -0.17 9.47
N TRP A 19 -10.77 -0.31 8.45
CA TRP A 19 -11.61 -1.49 8.27
C TRP A 19 -10.78 -2.80 8.19
N THR A 20 -9.63 -2.79 7.52
CA THR A 20 -8.74 -3.97 7.50
C THR A 20 -8.19 -4.30 8.88
N LEU A 21 -7.79 -3.29 9.67
CA LEU A 21 -7.33 -3.47 11.05
C LEU A 21 -8.43 -4.04 11.96
N GLU A 22 -9.68 -3.58 11.80
CA GLU A 22 -10.85 -4.14 12.49
C GLU A 22 -11.04 -5.62 12.14
N ARG A 23 -10.96 -5.98 10.86
CA ARG A 23 -11.05 -7.39 10.40
C ARG A 23 -9.92 -8.26 10.97
N ILE A 24 -8.71 -7.73 11.09
CA ILE A 24 -7.61 -8.42 11.77
C ILE A 24 -8.00 -8.69 13.24
N ASN A 25 -8.57 -7.70 13.90
CA ASN A 25 -9.00 -7.81 15.30
C ASN A 25 -10.15 -8.80 15.51
N GLU A 26 -11.04 -8.98 14.53
CA GLU A 26 -12.08 -10.01 14.56
C GLU A 26 -11.50 -11.44 14.61
N VAL A 27 -10.34 -11.65 13.96
CA VAL A 27 -9.65 -12.95 13.96
C VAL A 27 -8.73 -13.09 15.18
N THR A 28 -7.91 -12.05 15.42
CA THR A 28 -6.98 -12.02 16.54
C THR A 28 -6.85 -10.58 17.02
N PRO A 29 -7.24 -10.24 18.24
CA PRO A 29 -7.10 -8.90 18.79
C PRO A 29 -5.64 -8.45 18.82
N THR A 30 -5.24 -7.65 17.83
CA THR A 30 -3.85 -7.22 17.58
C THR A 30 -3.68 -5.71 17.74
N TRP A 31 -4.63 -4.92 17.25
CA TRP A 31 -4.48 -3.47 17.13
C TRP A 31 -5.50 -2.70 17.94
N ARG A 32 -5.06 -1.67 18.65
CA ARG A 32 -5.92 -0.61 19.16
C ARG A 32 -5.75 0.63 18.28
N ILE A 33 -6.72 0.91 17.43
CA ILE A 33 -6.69 2.10 16.56
C ILE A 33 -6.88 3.34 17.44
N ILE A 34 -5.83 4.17 17.55
CA ILE A 34 -5.84 5.40 18.35
C ILE A 34 -6.62 6.50 17.63
N GLY A 35 -6.50 6.58 16.32
CA GLY A 35 -7.19 7.57 15.48
C GLY A 35 -6.49 7.79 14.14
N PHE A 36 -6.98 8.80 13.45
CA PHE A 36 -6.43 9.25 12.17
C PHE A 36 -5.60 10.53 12.36
N ALA A 37 -4.49 10.63 11.62
CA ALA A 37 -3.71 11.85 11.50
C ALA A 37 -3.63 12.27 10.02
N ASP A 38 -3.82 13.56 9.75
CA ASP A 38 -3.81 14.09 8.38
C ASP A 38 -3.30 15.54 8.37
N ASP A 39 -2.63 15.95 7.29
CA ASP A 39 -2.12 17.30 7.14
C ASP A 39 -3.21 18.31 6.67
N ALA A 40 -4.37 17.82 6.22
CA ALA A 40 -5.45 18.69 5.73
C ALA A 40 -6.05 19.50 6.88
N PRO A 41 -6.07 20.83 6.83
CA PRO A 41 -6.61 21.68 7.91
C PRO A 41 -8.05 21.37 8.29
N ALA A 42 -8.87 20.94 7.33
CA ALA A 42 -10.26 20.54 7.56
C ALA A 42 -10.38 19.27 8.43
N LEU A 43 -9.29 18.54 8.62
CA LEU A 43 -9.20 17.29 9.39
C LEU A 43 -8.40 17.46 10.70
N ALA A 44 -8.28 18.69 11.18
CA ALA A 44 -7.51 18.98 12.39
C ALA A 44 -8.21 18.50 13.68
N SER A 45 -9.52 18.27 13.63
CA SER A 45 -10.31 17.79 14.78
C SER A 45 -11.60 17.11 14.32
N GLY A 46 -12.24 16.35 15.22
CA GLY A 46 -13.45 15.60 14.92
C GLY A 46 -13.22 14.10 14.94
N SER A 47 -14.00 13.35 14.17
CA SER A 47 -13.87 11.90 14.05
C SER A 47 -14.22 11.42 12.65
N ILE A 48 -13.61 10.29 12.25
CA ILE A 48 -13.88 9.56 11.01
C ILE A 48 -14.09 8.09 11.37
N GLU A 49 -15.17 7.48 10.88
CA GLU A 49 -15.54 6.08 11.17
C GLU A 49 -15.54 5.76 12.69
N GLY A 50 -15.89 6.76 13.53
CA GLY A 50 -15.88 6.60 15.00
C GLY A 50 -14.52 6.80 15.67
N TYR A 51 -13.43 6.96 14.92
CA TYR A 51 -12.09 7.22 15.45
C TYR A 51 -11.75 8.71 15.46
N PRO A 52 -11.07 9.23 16.49
CA PRO A 52 -10.72 10.65 16.59
C PRO A 52 -9.72 11.08 15.50
N LEU A 53 -9.81 12.36 15.13
CA LEU A 53 -8.78 13.04 14.36
C LEU A 53 -7.73 13.62 15.32
N LEU A 54 -6.47 13.22 15.15
CA LEU A 54 -5.36 13.54 16.06
C LEU A 54 -4.54 14.76 15.64
N GLY A 55 -4.92 15.40 14.53
CA GLY A 55 -4.18 16.49 13.91
C GLY A 55 -3.12 16.01 12.93
N THR A 56 -1.99 16.72 12.84
CA THR A 56 -0.93 16.35 11.89
C THR A 56 -0.22 15.04 12.28
N PRO A 57 0.40 14.34 11.31
CA PRO A 57 1.13 13.10 11.58
C PRO A 57 2.20 13.24 12.66
N GLU A 58 2.96 14.35 12.68
CA GLU A 58 3.99 14.60 13.69
C GLU A 58 3.38 14.82 15.07
N LYS A 59 2.30 15.61 15.14
CA LYS A 59 1.61 15.84 16.42
C LYS A 59 1.11 14.54 16.99
N ALA A 60 0.39 13.75 16.19
CA ALA A 60 -0.14 12.46 16.60
C ALA A 60 0.95 11.51 17.11
N SER A 61 2.06 11.42 16.37
CA SER A 61 3.21 10.57 16.75
C SER A 61 3.91 11.07 18.01
N CYS A 62 3.99 12.39 18.23
CA CYS A 62 4.57 12.98 19.42
C CYS A 62 3.71 12.73 20.67
N ASP A 63 2.39 12.85 20.51
CA ASP A 63 1.43 12.62 21.59
C ASP A 63 1.30 11.12 21.96
N HIS A 64 1.67 10.21 21.04
CA HIS A 64 1.60 8.76 21.20
C HIS A 64 2.93 8.06 20.81
N PRO A 65 4.03 8.29 21.55
CA PRO A 65 5.38 7.89 21.11
C PRO A 65 5.62 6.39 21.03
N GLY A 66 4.74 5.58 21.62
CA GLY A 66 4.82 4.11 21.55
C GLY A 66 3.89 3.46 20.52
N ALA A 67 3.09 4.26 19.80
CA ALA A 67 2.17 3.75 18.81
C ALA A 67 2.90 3.42 17.50
N ALA A 68 2.52 2.30 16.88
CA ALA A 68 2.87 2.00 15.50
C ALA A 68 2.18 3.00 14.54
N VAL A 69 2.74 3.21 13.37
CA VAL A 69 2.20 4.13 12.37
C VAL A 69 1.92 3.38 11.07
N PHE A 70 0.69 3.42 10.60
CA PHE A 70 0.34 2.93 9.27
C PHE A 70 0.09 4.11 8.32
N VAL A 71 0.91 4.24 7.27
CA VAL A 71 0.80 5.35 6.31
C VAL A 71 -0.18 4.97 5.19
N ALA A 72 -1.44 5.36 5.37
CA ALA A 72 -2.56 5.07 4.48
C ALA A 72 -2.76 6.18 3.42
N VAL A 73 -1.70 6.51 2.70
CA VAL A 73 -1.68 7.52 1.64
C VAL A 73 -1.55 6.83 0.27
N GLY A 74 -2.55 6.98 -0.59
CA GLY A 74 -2.61 6.33 -1.90
C GLY A 74 -1.57 6.85 -2.89
N ASP A 75 -1.25 8.14 -2.88
CA ASP A 75 -0.21 8.70 -3.74
C ASP A 75 1.18 8.25 -3.31
N ASN A 76 1.90 7.58 -4.21
CA ASN A 76 3.17 6.93 -3.90
C ASN A 76 4.25 7.93 -3.42
N ALA A 77 4.33 9.11 -4.05
CA ALA A 77 5.32 10.12 -3.69
C ALA A 77 4.99 10.80 -2.34
N THR A 78 3.71 11.06 -2.10
CA THR A 78 3.24 11.61 -0.82
C THR A 78 3.42 10.59 0.30
N ARG A 79 3.16 9.29 0.05
CA ARG A 79 3.41 8.21 1.02
C ARG A 79 4.87 8.16 1.44
N GLU A 80 5.81 8.30 0.50
CA GLU A 80 7.22 8.39 0.80
C GLU A 80 7.58 9.65 1.61
N LYS A 81 7.02 10.81 1.26
CA LYS A 81 7.25 12.06 2.02
C LYS A 81 6.81 11.92 3.47
N VAL A 82 5.64 11.35 3.71
CA VAL A 82 5.13 11.08 5.07
C VAL A 82 6.06 10.14 5.82
N TYR A 83 6.45 9.01 5.21
CA TYR A 83 7.42 8.09 5.81
C TYR A 83 8.72 8.79 6.21
N ARG A 84 9.27 9.65 5.35
CA ARG A 84 10.52 10.38 5.64
C ARG A 84 10.41 11.32 6.84
N ARG A 85 9.24 11.91 7.06
CA ARG A 85 8.93 12.79 8.19
C ARG A 85 8.82 12.01 9.53
N LEU A 86 8.33 10.78 9.45
CA LEU A 86 8.05 9.92 10.61
C LEU A 86 9.11 8.82 10.82
N ARG A 87 10.31 8.96 10.27
CA ARG A 87 11.38 7.97 10.45
C ARG A 87 11.65 7.69 11.93
N GLY A 88 11.84 6.41 12.26
CA GLY A 88 12.10 5.96 13.61
C GLY A 88 10.87 5.38 14.32
N HIS A 89 9.67 5.52 13.75
CA HIS A 89 8.49 4.82 14.22
C HIS A 89 8.45 3.38 13.69
N ASP A 90 7.66 2.54 14.35
CA ASP A 90 7.32 1.20 13.85
C ASP A 90 6.26 1.32 12.74
N PHE A 91 6.54 0.72 11.58
CA PHE A 91 5.64 0.69 10.44
C PHE A 91 5.25 -0.76 10.14
N PRO A 92 4.17 -1.28 10.71
CA PRO A 92 3.80 -2.67 10.55
C PRO A 92 3.41 -3.02 9.11
N VAL A 93 3.56 -4.29 8.77
CA VAL A 93 2.89 -4.88 7.61
C VAL A 93 1.44 -5.15 8.00
N VAL A 94 0.50 -4.69 7.18
CA VAL A 94 -0.95 -4.89 7.40
C VAL A 94 -1.48 -5.82 6.31
N ILE A 95 -1.95 -7.01 6.71
CA ILE A 95 -2.47 -8.02 5.79
C ILE A 95 -3.91 -8.34 6.18
N ASP A 96 -4.83 -8.17 5.24
CA ASP A 96 -6.23 -8.56 5.45
C ASP A 96 -6.34 -10.08 5.69
N PRO A 97 -7.14 -10.53 6.65
CA PRO A 97 -7.28 -11.96 6.97
C PRO A 97 -7.77 -12.83 5.81
N SER A 98 -8.41 -12.24 4.80
CA SER A 98 -8.84 -12.96 3.59
C SER A 98 -7.81 -12.97 2.46
N ALA A 99 -6.65 -12.33 2.65
CA ALA A 99 -5.57 -12.41 1.69
C ALA A 99 -4.84 -13.76 1.77
N GLU A 100 -4.41 -14.26 0.63
CA GLU A 100 -3.62 -15.49 0.53
C GLU A 100 -2.17 -15.13 0.22
N VAL A 101 -1.28 -15.37 1.18
CA VAL A 101 0.15 -15.06 1.06
C VAL A 101 0.95 -16.33 1.25
N ALA A 102 1.75 -16.69 0.24
CA ALA A 102 2.59 -17.88 0.32
C ALA A 102 3.69 -17.73 1.39
N PRO A 103 4.07 -18.80 2.11
CA PRO A 103 5.03 -18.72 3.22
C PRO A 103 6.44 -18.24 2.83
N THR A 104 6.77 -18.30 1.54
CA THR A 104 8.08 -17.88 1.01
C THR A 104 8.11 -16.43 0.54
N VAL A 105 7.05 -15.67 0.76
CA VAL A 105 6.97 -14.25 0.39
C VAL A 105 7.77 -13.41 1.38
N GLU A 106 8.62 -12.53 0.86
CA GLU A 106 9.32 -11.54 1.67
C GLU A 106 8.64 -10.18 1.54
N MET A 107 8.27 -9.57 2.66
CA MET A 107 7.67 -8.23 2.71
C MET A 107 8.43 -7.32 3.65
N ARG A 108 8.69 -6.09 3.21
CA ARG A 108 9.27 -5.07 4.06
C ARG A 108 8.18 -4.24 4.74
N HIS A 109 8.59 -3.49 5.76
CA HIS A 109 7.71 -2.70 6.63
C HIS A 109 6.80 -1.72 5.86
N GLY A 110 5.66 -1.38 6.47
CA GLY A 110 4.68 -0.46 5.91
C GLY A 110 3.86 -1.00 4.73
N THR A 111 4.10 -2.26 4.33
CA THR A 111 3.37 -2.90 3.22
C THR A 111 1.92 -3.18 3.60
N PHE A 112 1.01 -2.97 2.65
CA PHE A 112 -0.41 -3.29 2.76
C PHE A 112 -0.81 -4.39 1.78
N VAL A 113 -1.52 -5.38 2.29
CA VAL A 113 -2.13 -6.45 1.49
C VAL A 113 -3.63 -6.46 1.76
N GLY A 114 -4.40 -6.03 0.79
CA GLY A 114 -5.84 -5.83 0.89
C GLY A 114 -6.67 -7.12 0.80
N PRO A 115 -7.99 -7.00 1.00
CA PRO A 115 -8.90 -8.13 1.01
C PRO A 115 -8.82 -8.98 -0.27
N ARG A 116 -8.71 -10.32 -0.08
CA ARG A 116 -8.66 -11.31 -1.17
C ARG A 116 -7.52 -11.08 -2.18
N ALA A 117 -6.47 -10.37 -1.78
CA ALA A 117 -5.24 -10.31 -2.58
C ALA A 117 -4.52 -11.66 -2.50
N VAL A 118 -3.81 -12.02 -3.56
CA VAL A 118 -3.03 -13.26 -3.63
C VAL A 118 -1.58 -12.93 -3.94
N ILE A 119 -0.66 -13.36 -3.08
CA ILE A 119 0.78 -13.18 -3.31
C ILE A 119 1.43 -14.57 -3.34
N SER A 120 1.96 -14.93 -4.50
CA SER A 120 2.46 -16.27 -4.78
C SER A 120 3.91 -16.46 -4.29
N VAL A 121 4.39 -17.71 -4.40
CA VAL A 121 5.70 -18.15 -3.89
C VAL A 121 6.85 -17.33 -4.44
N GLY A 122 7.86 -17.06 -3.60
CA GLY A 122 9.10 -16.38 -4.01
C GLY A 122 8.94 -14.90 -4.38
N ALA A 123 7.77 -14.29 -4.15
CA ALA A 123 7.60 -12.86 -4.39
C ALA A 123 8.31 -12.03 -3.31
N GLU A 124 8.94 -10.93 -3.73
CA GLU A 124 9.65 -9.97 -2.87
C GLU A 124 9.00 -8.60 -2.96
N LEU A 125 8.52 -8.06 -1.84
CA LEU A 125 7.89 -6.75 -1.76
C LEU A 125 8.77 -5.78 -0.96
N GLY A 126 9.09 -4.65 -1.57
CA GLY A 126 9.77 -3.53 -0.93
C GLY A 126 8.96 -2.91 0.20
N LYS A 127 9.48 -1.85 0.78
CA LYS A 127 8.77 -1.11 1.85
C LYS A 127 7.62 -0.29 1.28
N PHE A 128 6.55 -0.16 2.07
CA PHE A 128 5.37 0.63 1.72
C PHE A 128 4.73 0.27 0.37
N VAL A 129 4.84 -0.98 -0.03
CA VAL A 129 4.13 -1.51 -1.19
C VAL A 129 2.64 -1.65 -0.86
N ILE A 130 1.77 -1.32 -1.79
CA ILE A 130 0.34 -1.57 -1.69
C ILE A 130 -0.04 -2.64 -2.70
N VAL A 131 -0.52 -3.78 -2.22
CA VAL A 131 -1.22 -4.80 -3.01
C VAL A 131 -2.69 -4.74 -2.60
N ASN A 132 -3.50 -4.06 -3.40
CA ASN A 132 -4.87 -3.70 -3.02
C ASN A 132 -5.85 -4.89 -3.20
N ALA A 133 -7.13 -4.65 -2.88
CA ALA A 133 -8.17 -5.68 -2.89
C ALA A 133 -8.21 -6.49 -4.20
N ARG A 134 -8.22 -7.83 -4.08
CA ARG A 134 -8.24 -8.78 -5.22
C ARG A 134 -7.09 -8.62 -6.21
N ALA A 135 -6.02 -7.92 -5.84
CA ALA A 135 -4.81 -7.85 -6.67
C ALA A 135 -4.03 -9.17 -6.57
N GLY A 136 -3.35 -9.52 -7.66
CA GLY A 136 -2.54 -10.72 -7.75
C GLY A 136 -1.06 -10.41 -7.98
N VAL A 137 -0.17 -11.05 -7.23
CA VAL A 137 1.28 -11.01 -7.47
C VAL A 137 1.76 -12.42 -7.75
N GLY A 138 2.15 -12.67 -9.01
CA GLY A 138 2.64 -13.96 -9.46
C GLY A 138 3.98 -14.35 -8.84
N HIS A 139 4.32 -15.64 -8.93
CA HIS A 139 5.53 -16.21 -8.36
C HIS A 139 6.80 -15.48 -8.83
N ASP A 140 7.82 -15.42 -7.96
CA ASP A 140 9.15 -14.84 -8.24
C ASP A 140 9.11 -13.38 -8.73
N SER A 141 8.02 -12.66 -8.48
CA SER A 141 7.89 -11.24 -8.83
C SER A 141 8.55 -10.35 -7.79
N LYS A 142 9.11 -9.21 -8.24
CA LYS A 142 9.78 -8.25 -7.36
C LYS A 142 9.13 -6.88 -7.48
N LEU A 143 8.68 -6.34 -6.36
CA LEU A 143 8.03 -5.04 -6.27
C LEU A 143 8.92 -4.06 -5.50
N GLY A 144 9.33 -2.98 -6.17
CA GLY A 144 10.15 -1.93 -5.58
C GLY A 144 9.40 -1.09 -4.54
N ASP A 145 10.15 -0.35 -3.74
CA ASP A 145 9.62 0.49 -2.67
C ASP A 145 8.52 1.44 -3.16
N PHE A 146 7.50 1.63 -2.36
CA PHE A 146 6.36 2.53 -2.62
C PHE A 146 5.59 2.23 -3.92
N SER A 147 5.79 1.08 -4.56
CA SER A 147 4.97 0.69 -5.71
C SER A 147 3.55 0.32 -5.29
N GLN A 148 2.63 0.31 -6.25
CA GLN A 148 1.23 0.04 -5.98
C GLN A 148 0.60 -0.82 -7.08
N VAL A 149 -0.05 -1.90 -6.66
CA VAL A 149 -0.88 -2.78 -7.48
C VAL A 149 -2.33 -2.55 -7.04
N CYS A 150 -3.09 -1.80 -7.85
CA CYS A 150 -4.45 -1.37 -7.54
C CYS A 150 -5.47 -2.52 -7.58
N PRO A 151 -6.73 -2.29 -7.14
CA PRO A 151 -7.73 -3.34 -7.04
C PRO A 151 -7.88 -4.16 -8.33
N GLY A 152 -7.81 -5.48 -8.21
CA GLY A 152 -7.96 -6.43 -9.31
C GLY A 152 -6.81 -6.46 -10.33
N ALA A 153 -5.78 -5.65 -10.18
CA ALA A 153 -4.61 -5.73 -11.06
C ALA A 153 -3.81 -7.00 -10.77
N THR A 154 -3.27 -7.63 -11.81
CA THR A 154 -2.60 -8.93 -11.69
C THR A 154 -1.24 -8.93 -12.37
N LEU A 155 -0.21 -9.25 -11.62
CA LEU A 155 1.14 -9.50 -12.10
C LEU A 155 1.33 -10.98 -12.37
N SER A 156 1.73 -11.34 -13.58
CA SER A 156 2.19 -12.71 -13.89
C SER A 156 3.56 -12.98 -13.28
N GLY A 157 3.98 -14.25 -13.26
CA GLY A 157 5.25 -14.65 -12.67
C GLY A 157 6.46 -13.92 -13.25
N HIS A 158 7.52 -13.78 -12.43
CA HIS A 158 8.79 -13.10 -12.77
C HIS A 158 8.62 -11.63 -13.21
N THR A 159 7.52 -10.97 -12.86
CA THR A 159 7.32 -9.54 -13.14
C THR A 159 8.19 -8.69 -12.22
N ILE A 160 8.90 -7.71 -12.78
CA ILE A 160 9.70 -6.75 -12.01
C ILE A 160 9.01 -5.39 -12.07
N VAL A 161 8.62 -4.87 -10.90
CA VAL A 161 7.98 -3.56 -10.74
C VAL A 161 8.96 -2.62 -10.04
N GLY A 162 9.30 -1.51 -10.67
CA GLY A 162 10.20 -0.50 -10.11
C GLY A 162 9.57 0.30 -8.96
N GLU A 163 10.42 1.03 -8.24
CA GLU A 163 9.97 1.92 -7.16
C GLU A 163 8.94 2.93 -7.65
N HIS A 164 7.95 3.26 -6.83
CA HIS A 164 6.86 4.20 -7.16
C HIS A 164 6.02 3.85 -8.39
N ALA A 165 6.22 2.71 -9.03
CA ALA A 165 5.38 2.32 -10.15
C ALA A 165 3.92 2.12 -9.70
N TYR A 166 2.99 2.42 -10.59
CA TYR A 166 1.57 2.40 -10.33
C TYR A 166 0.84 1.58 -11.40
N LEU A 167 0.27 0.46 -11.01
CA LEU A 167 -0.58 -0.35 -11.87
C LEU A 167 -2.04 -0.11 -11.47
N ALA A 168 -2.77 0.60 -12.32
CA ALA A 168 -4.17 0.94 -12.06
C ALA A 168 -5.07 -0.30 -12.07
N SER A 169 -6.30 -0.12 -11.60
CA SER A 169 -7.25 -1.23 -11.40
C SER A 169 -7.41 -2.10 -12.64
N ASN A 170 -7.41 -3.42 -12.43
CA ASN A 170 -7.55 -4.46 -13.47
C ASN A 170 -6.45 -4.42 -14.57
N ALA A 171 -5.36 -3.72 -14.40
CA ALA A 171 -4.19 -3.87 -15.28
C ALA A 171 -3.59 -5.26 -15.08
N CYS A 172 -3.02 -5.85 -16.14
CA CYS A 172 -2.39 -7.16 -16.02
C CYS A 172 -1.10 -7.24 -16.82
N THR A 173 -0.18 -8.13 -16.43
CA THR A 173 1.09 -8.33 -17.12
C THR A 173 1.18 -9.73 -17.73
N VAL A 174 1.92 -9.88 -18.81
CA VAL A 174 2.45 -11.20 -19.20
C VAL A 174 3.67 -11.55 -18.35
N PRO A 175 4.09 -12.83 -18.26
CA PRO A 175 5.25 -13.22 -17.48
C PRO A 175 6.56 -12.53 -17.91
N GLY A 176 7.42 -12.21 -16.94
CA GLY A 176 8.78 -11.72 -17.17
C GLY A 176 8.90 -10.27 -17.60
N VAL A 177 7.82 -9.50 -17.66
CA VAL A 177 7.90 -8.07 -18.03
C VAL A 177 8.47 -7.21 -16.90
N ARG A 178 9.09 -6.10 -17.28
CA ARG A 178 9.56 -5.06 -16.38
C ARG A 178 8.69 -3.81 -16.50
N ILE A 179 8.20 -3.34 -15.39
CA ILE A 179 7.57 -2.02 -15.22
C ILE A 179 8.59 -1.12 -14.54
N GLY A 180 9.04 -0.08 -15.22
CA GLY A 180 10.09 0.81 -14.74
C GLY A 180 9.71 1.61 -13.48
N ALA A 181 10.70 2.22 -12.85
CA ALA A 181 10.47 3.12 -11.71
C ALA A 181 9.57 4.29 -12.11
N ARG A 182 8.59 4.64 -11.26
CA ARG A 182 7.60 5.70 -11.51
C ARG A 182 6.74 5.52 -12.77
N ALA A 183 6.81 4.35 -13.40
CA ALA A 183 5.93 4.05 -14.53
C ALA A 183 4.48 3.92 -14.08
N LYS A 184 3.55 4.26 -14.97
CA LYS A 184 2.11 4.15 -14.72
C LYS A 184 1.45 3.29 -15.78
N ILE A 185 0.66 2.35 -15.35
CA ILE A 185 -0.17 1.52 -16.23
C ILE A 185 -1.62 1.92 -16.01
N SER A 186 -2.30 2.36 -17.07
CA SER A 186 -3.71 2.74 -16.99
C SER A 186 -4.61 1.54 -16.73
N ALA A 187 -5.81 1.82 -16.19
CA ALA A 187 -6.77 0.79 -15.79
C ALA A 187 -7.17 -0.14 -16.95
N GLY A 188 -7.32 -1.42 -16.63
CA GLY A 188 -7.78 -2.45 -17.55
C GLY A 188 -6.80 -2.82 -18.67
N LEU A 189 -5.57 -2.31 -18.66
CA LEU A 189 -4.63 -2.56 -19.75
C LEU A 189 -3.75 -3.81 -19.50
N PRO A 190 -3.61 -4.65 -20.53
CA PRO A 190 -2.59 -5.69 -20.55
C PRO A 190 -1.22 -5.11 -20.95
N VAL A 191 -0.18 -5.51 -20.23
CA VAL A 191 1.22 -5.14 -20.48
C VAL A 191 1.93 -6.32 -21.12
N TYR A 192 2.21 -6.23 -22.42
CA TYR A 192 2.85 -7.27 -23.21
C TYR A 192 4.36 -7.08 -23.38
N ALA A 193 4.90 -5.91 -23.05
CA ALA A 193 6.31 -5.58 -23.19
C ALA A 193 6.77 -4.69 -22.03
N ASN A 194 8.07 -4.56 -21.86
CA ASN A 194 8.64 -3.69 -20.83
C ASN A 194 8.18 -2.23 -21.01
N VAL A 195 7.89 -1.59 -19.88
CA VAL A 195 7.57 -0.16 -19.78
C VAL A 195 8.74 0.53 -19.09
N GLY A 196 9.27 1.60 -19.68
CA GLY A 196 10.43 2.32 -19.17
C GLY A 196 10.16 3.14 -17.91
N ASP A 197 11.23 3.61 -17.28
CA ASP A 197 11.15 4.47 -16.10
C ASP A 197 10.40 5.78 -16.44
N GLY A 198 9.44 6.16 -15.60
CA GLY A 198 8.63 7.37 -15.75
C GLY A 198 7.64 7.35 -16.93
N GLU A 199 7.54 6.25 -17.66
CA GLU A 199 6.59 6.12 -18.76
C GLU A 199 5.17 5.83 -18.28
N THR A 200 4.19 6.29 -19.05
CA THR A 200 2.78 5.92 -18.86
C THR A 200 2.29 5.10 -20.04
N LEU A 201 1.90 3.85 -19.77
CA LEU A 201 1.16 3.03 -20.74
C LEU A 201 -0.34 3.37 -20.63
N SER A 202 -0.90 3.87 -21.72
CA SER A 202 -2.32 4.21 -21.84
C SER A 202 -2.95 3.55 -23.05
N PRO A 203 -4.29 3.60 -23.20
CA PRO A 203 -4.99 3.07 -24.39
C PRO A 203 -4.53 3.72 -25.71
N PHE A 204 -3.88 4.88 -25.61
CA PHE A 204 -3.41 5.66 -26.79
C PHE A 204 -1.92 5.48 -27.06
N GLY A 205 -1.23 4.62 -26.32
CA GLY A 205 0.19 4.35 -26.48
C GLY A 205 1.01 4.59 -25.20
N VAL A 206 2.34 4.62 -25.36
CA VAL A 206 3.29 4.88 -24.27
C VAL A 206 3.73 6.34 -24.35
N PHE A 207 3.64 7.03 -23.21
CA PHE A 207 4.03 8.43 -23.07
C PHE A 207 5.06 8.59 -21.95
N ARG A 208 5.98 9.54 -22.11
CA ARG A 208 6.86 10.00 -21.02
C ARG A 208 6.19 11.14 -20.26
N ASN A 209 6.21 11.04 -18.92
CA ASN A 209 5.67 12.07 -18.02
C ASN A 209 6.73 13.16 -17.76
#